data_43a418629a165cef9982b42f2fae2a86
#
_entry.id   43a418629a165cef9982b42f2fae2a86
#
_cell.length_a   1.000
_cell.length_b   1.000
_cell.length_c   1.000
_cell.angle_alpha   90.00
_cell.angle_beta   90.00
_cell.angle_gamma   90.00
#
_symmetry.space_group_name_H-M   'P 1'
#
loop_
_entity.id
_entity.type
_entity.pdbx_description
1 polymer ?
#
loop_
_entity_poly.entity_id
_entity_poly.type
_entity_poly.pdbx_seq_one_letter_code
_entity_poly.pdbx_strand_id
1 'polypeptide(L)'
;MKKCNNCGTQVQENDLYCPNCGSPDFSAIPTMNGQPVDVNGQPIPMGNVYQPQPENGLDANGNVGMGAVGAVLFSLAGVVLYFIIYQIGYISGICGFVMFTLAMLGYTKLGKPQKKNPMIGIVIASVVTIVMVFVAEYVSMAYTLYDVLQEEGYTDVGLFDALEIMPDFLSEPEVKEALIEDLIYAYVFAAANIAISLFSARKKAK
;
A
#
# COMPACT_ATOMS: atom_id res chain seq x y z
N MET A 1 -21.04 -16.55 -30.67
CA MET A 1 -19.91 -16.68 -29.68
C MET A 1 -18.64 -16.99 -30.44
N LYS A 2 -17.50 -16.46 -29.97
CA LYS A 2 -16.18 -16.71 -30.55
C LYS A 2 -15.20 -17.16 -29.46
N LYS A 3 -14.12 -17.84 -29.86
CA LYS A 3 -13.09 -18.35 -28.95
C LYS A 3 -11.81 -17.54 -29.15
N CYS A 4 -11.20 -17.09 -28.07
CA CYS A 4 -9.91 -16.38 -28.12
C CYS A 4 -8.80 -17.39 -28.49
N ASN A 5 -8.04 -17.10 -29.56
CA ASN A 5 -6.95 -17.96 -30.01
C ASN A 5 -5.76 -17.97 -29.08
N ASN A 6 -5.61 -16.92 -28.25
CA ASN A 6 -4.47 -16.78 -27.35
C ASN A 6 -4.64 -17.53 -26.01
N CYS A 7 -5.85 -17.51 -25.42
CA CYS A 7 -6.09 -18.10 -24.08
C CYS A 7 -7.22 -19.14 -24.06
N GLY A 8 -7.93 -19.36 -25.17
CA GLY A 8 -9.02 -20.35 -25.27
C GLY A 8 -10.34 -19.89 -24.64
N THR A 9 -10.44 -18.71 -24.04
CA THR A 9 -11.66 -18.20 -23.40
C THR A 9 -12.75 -17.94 -24.46
N GLN A 10 -13.99 -18.36 -24.15
CA GLN A 10 -15.16 -18.04 -24.98
C GLN A 10 -15.62 -16.59 -24.68
N VAL A 11 -15.89 -15.80 -25.72
CA VAL A 11 -16.26 -14.39 -25.64
C VAL A 11 -17.51 -14.14 -26.49
N GLN A 12 -18.18 -13.01 -26.24
CA GLN A 12 -19.33 -12.61 -27.02
C GLN A 12 -18.92 -12.15 -28.43
N GLU A 13 -19.85 -12.22 -29.38
CA GLU A 13 -19.57 -11.90 -30.78
C GLU A 13 -19.15 -10.45 -30.98
N ASN A 14 -19.64 -9.55 -30.12
CA ASN A 14 -19.40 -8.11 -30.18
C ASN A 14 -18.13 -7.65 -29.41
N ASP A 15 -17.47 -8.54 -28.66
CA ASP A 15 -16.27 -8.17 -27.93
C ASP A 15 -15.10 -7.92 -28.89
N LEU A 16 -14.49 -6.74 -28.81
CA LEU A 16 -13.34 -6.36 -29.63
C LEU A 16 -12.02 -6.93 -29.08
N TYR A 17 -11.98 -7.21 -27.78
CA TYR A 17 -10.81 -7.75 -27.07
C TYR A 17 -11.25 -8.84 -26.10
N CYS A 18 -10.40 -9.84 -25.90
CA CYS A 18 -10.66 -10.91 -24.93
C CYS A 18 -10.59 -10.34 -23.50
N PRO A 19 -11.63 -10.47 -22.68
CA PRO A 19 -11.64 -9.93 -21.30
C PRO A 19 -10.61 -10.62 -20.39
N ASN A 20 -10.17 -11.83 -20.75
CA ASN A 20 -9.21 -12.57 -19.94
C ASN A 20 -7.74 -12.26 -20.28
N CYS A 21 -7.38 -12.05 -21.54
CA CYS A 21 -5.98 -11.84 -21.95
C CYS A 21 -5.73 -10.59 -22.80
N GLY A 22 -6.78 -9.82 -23.12
CA GLY A 22 -6.67 -8.60 -23.91
C GLY A 22 -6.39 -8.80 -25.42
N SER A 23 -6.32 -10.06 -25.90
CA SER A 23 -6.04 -10.34 -27.30
C SER A 23 -7.23 -10.00 -28.20
N PRO A 24 -7.04 -9.38 -29.38
CA PRO A 24 -8.08 -9.16 -30.37
C PRO A 24 -8.29 -10.34 -31.33
N ASP A 25 -7.54 -11.44 -31.15
CA ASP A 25 -7.55 -12.59 -32.06
C ASP A 25 -8.57 -13.65 -31.63
N PHE A 26 -9.60 -13.87 -32.48
CA PHE A 26 -10.71 -14.74 -32.20
C PHE A 26 -11.01 -15.69 -33.38
N SER A 27 -11.42 -16.93 -33.07
CA SER A 27 -12.02 -17.88 -34.03
C SER A 27 -13.49 -18.07 -33.75
N ALA A 28 -14.27 -18.23 -34.80
CA ALA A 28 -15.70 -18.57 -34.70
C ALA A 28 -15.84 -19.98 -34.08
N ILE A 29 -16.77 -20.15 -33.13
CA ILE A 29 -17.13 -21.47 -32.60
C ILE A 29 -18.14 -22.07 -33.56
N PRO A 30 -17.89 -23.29 -34.11
CA PRO A 30 -18.88 -23.96 -34.97
C PRO A 30 -20.15 -24.25 -34.15
N THR A 31 -21.30 -23.97 -34.75
CA THR A 31 -22.61 -24.25 -34.15
C THR A 31 -23.37 -25.25 -34.99
N MET A 32 -24.01 -26.26 -34.38
CA MET A 32 -24.91 -27.19 -35.01
C MET A 32 -26.28 -27.08 -34.31
N ASN A 33 -27.34 -26.83 -35.10
CA ASN A 33 -28.70 -26.57 -34.59
C ASN A 33 -28.78 -25.44 -33.52
N GLY A 34 -27.94 -24.40 -33.66
CA GLY A 34 -27.92 -23.27 -32.71
C GLY A 34 -27.20 -23.56 -31.39
N GLN A 35 -26.65 -24.74 -31.19
CA GLN A 35 -25.81 -25.07 -30.03
C GLN A 35 -24.33 -25.08 -30.41
N PRO A 36 -23.44 -24.52 -29.57
CA PRO A 36 -22.00 -24.61 -29.81
C PRO A 36 -21.54 -26.08 -29.73
N VAL A 37 -20.75 -26.50 -30.70
CA VAL A 37 -20.20 -27.87 -30.78
C VAL A 37 -18.67 -27.82 -30.75
N ASP A 38 -18.04 -28.87 -30.23
CA ASP A 38 -16.59 -29.05 -30.28
C ASP A 38 -16.10 -29.42 -31.69
N VAL A 39 -14.82 -29.61 -31.87
CA VAL A 39 -14.20 -29.97 -33.14
C VAL A 39 -14.65 -31.35 -33.66
N ASN A 40 -15.28 -32.18 -32.82
CA ASN A 40 -15.81 -33.51 -33.13
C ASN A 40 -17.34 -33.49 -33.32
N GLY A 41 -17.99 -32.32 -33.31
CA GLY A 41 -19.43 -32.17 -33.47
C GLY A 41 -20.26 -32.50 -32.22
N GLN A 42 -19.64 -32.67 -31.05
CA GLN A 42 -20.35 -32.93 -29.80
C GLN A 42 -20.81 -31.62 -29.16
N PRO A 43 -22.07 -31.56 -28.64
CA PRO A 43 -22.54 -30.36 -27.93
C PRO A 43 -21.65 -30.06 -26.73
N ILE A 44 -21.14 -28.84 -26.68
CA ILE A 44 -20.39 -28.36 -25.51
C ILE A 44 -21.39 -28.17 -24.36
N PRO A 45 -21.23 -28.84 -23.19
CA PRO A 45 -22.14 -28.67 -22.06
C PRO A 45 -22.20 -27.20 -21.66
N MET A 46 -23.40 -26.59 -21.61
CA MET A 46 -23.58 -25.18 -21.22
C MET A 46 -23.16 -24.85 -19.77
N GLY A 47 -22.77 -25.86 -18.99
CA GLY A 47 -22.30 -25.69 -17.63
C GLY A 47 -20.90 -25.05 -17.51
N ASN A 48 -20.13 -24.95 -18.61
CA ASN A 48 -18.82 -24.31 -18.65
C ASN A 48 -18.81 -22.99 -19.46
N VAL A 49 -19.99 -22.43 -19.78
CA VAL A 49 -20.04 -21.04 -20.14
C VAL A 49 -19.56 -20.27 -18.89
N TYR A 50 -18.39 -19.68 -18.98
CA TYR A 50 -17.86 -18.77 -17.98
C TYR A 50 -18.97 -17.75 -17.67
N GLN A 51 -19.79 -18.06 -16.65
CA GLN A 51 -20.48 -16.99 -15.95
C GLN A 51 -19.35 -16.17 -15.37
N PRO A 52 -19.24 -14.87 -15.70
CA PRO A 52 -18.40 -14.01 -14.89
C PRO A 52 -18.91 -14.25 -13.48
N GLN A 53 -18.12 -15.00 -12.66
CA GLN A 53 -18.36 -15.03 -11.24
C GLN A 53 -18.52 -13.56 -10.89
N PRO A 54 -19.60 -13.14 -10.20
CA PRO A 54 -19.61 -11.81 -9.63
C PRO A 54 -18.31 -11.77 -8.83
N GLU A 55 -17.33 -11.03 -9.36
CA GLU A 55 -16.11 -10.75 -8.63
C GLU A 55 -16.62 -10.17 -7.33
N ASN A 56 -16.55 -10.98 -6.26
CA ASN A 56 -16.93 -10.56 -4.94
C ASN A 56 -16.19 -9.26 -4.69
N GLY A 57 -16.85 -8.12 -4.98
CA GLY A 57 -16.47 -6.78 -4.55
C GLY A 57 -14.99 -6.37 -4.69
N LEU A 58 -14.23 -6.99 -5.61
CA LEU A 58 -12.92 -6.49 -5.98
C LEU A 58 -13.16 -5.33 -6.94
N ASP A 59 -13.41 -4.17 -6.33
CA ASP A 59 -13.52 -2.90 -6.99
C ASP A 59 -12.42 -2.77 -8.05
N ALA A 60 -12.70 -2.01 -9.12
CA ALA A 60 -11.76 -1.70 -10.21
C ALA A 60 -10.40 -1.11 -9.72
N ASN A 61 -10.29 -0.81 -8.44
CA ASN A 61 -9.12 -0.30 -7.72
C ASN A 61 -8.34 -1.38 -6.93
N GLY A 62 -8.70 -2.68 -7.03
CA GLY A 62 -8.18 -3.73 -6.14
C GLY A 62 -8.85 -3.66 -4.75
N ASN A 63 -8.36 -4.44 -3.80
CA ASN A 63 -8.84 -4.36 -2.42
C ASN A 63 -8.14 -3.22 -1.68
N VAL A 64 -8.75 -2.02 -1.72
CA VAL A 64 -8.23 -0.80 -1.08
C VAL A 64 -8.04 -0.99 0.43
N GLY A 65 -8.98 -1.70 1.09
CA GLY A 65 -8.90 -1.99 2.52
C GLY A 65 -7.68 -2.85 2.87
N MET A 66 -7.46 -3.94 2.14
CA MET A 66 -6.26 -4.78 2.32
C MET A 66 -4.98 -4.04 1.97
N GLY A 67 -5.03 -3.13 1.00
CA GLY A 67 -3.92 -2.24 0.69
C GLY A 67 -3.58 -1.29 1.84
N ALA A 68 -4.59 -0.69 2.47
CA ALA A 68 -4.40 0.17 3.64
C ALA A 68 -3.82 -0.60 4.83
N VAL A 69 -4.35 -1.80 5.13
CA VAL A 69 -3.76 -2.69 6.14
C VAL A 69 -2.31 -3.02 5.82
N GLY A 70 -2.00 -3.32 4.56
CA GLY A 70 -0.64 -3.56 4.11
C GLY A 70 0.27 -2.36 4.31
N ALA A 71 -0.19 -1.16 3.98
CA ALA A 71 0.57 0.07 4.20
C ALA A 71 0.91 0.26 5.68
N VAL A 72 -0.05 0.04 6.60
CA VAL A 72 0.16 0.12 8.04
C VAL A 72 1.16 -0.93 8.53
N LEU A 73 0.97 -2.20 8.16
CA LEU A 73 1.86 -3.30 8.62
C LEU A 73 3.31 -3.11 8.16
N PHE A 74 3.52 -2.67 6.92
CA PHE A 74 4.88 -2.44 6.42
C PHE A 74 5.50 -1.17 7.00
N SER A 75 4.71 -0.14 7.28
CA SER A 75 5.22 1.07 7.93
C SER A 75 5.61 0.85 9.40
N LEU A 76 5.04 -0.15 10.10
CA LEU A 76 5.52 -0.56 11.42
C LEU A 76 6.99 -1.02 11.39
N ALA A 77 7.41 -1.73 10.33
CA ALA A 77 8.84 -2.03 10.15
C ALA A 77 9.68 -0.75 9.96
N GLY A 78 9.09 0.28 9.34
CA GLY A 78 9.69 1.61 9.23
C GLY A 78 9.83 2.31 10.59
N VAL A 79 8.85 2.16 11.49
CA VAL A 79 8.91 2.69 12.88
C VAL A 79 10.07 2.05 13.64
N VAL A 80 10.22 0.73 13.55
CA VAL A 80 11.36 0.03 14.19
C VAL A 80 12.70 0.52 13.64
N LEU A 81 12.81 0.68 12.33
CA LEU A 81 14.02 1.20 11.71
C LEU A 81 14.31 2.65 12.17
N TYR A 82 13.26 3.48 12.22
CA TYR A 82 13.34 4.86 12.72
C TYR A 82 13.91 4.88 14.13
N PHE A 83 13.33 4.10 15.04
CA PHE A 83 13.77 3.97 16.42
C PHE A 83 15.25 3.59 16.55
N ILE A 84 15.70 2.58 15.78
CA ILE A 84 17.10 2.15 15.79
C ILE A 84 18.05 3.28 15.35
N ILE A 85 17.71 4.00 14.27
CA ILE A 85 18.52 5.09 13.72
C ILE A 85 18.56 6.27 14.69
N TYR A 86 17.43 6.57 15.32
CA TYR A 86 17.33 7.62 16.34
C TYR A 86 18.27 7.36 17.54
N GLN A 87 18.30 6.12 18.04
CA GLN A 87 19.17 5.71 19.16
C GLN A 87 20.66 5.78 18.83
N ILE A 88 21.04 5.71 17.56
CA ILE A 88 22.42 5.85 17.11
C ILE A 88 22.83 7.34 17.01
N GLY A 89 21.87 8.27 17.19
CA GLY A 89 22.10 9.72 17.14
C GLY A 89 22.20 10.28 15.72
N TYR A 90 21.68 9.55 14.72
CA TYR A 90 21.62 10.05 13.34
C TYR A 90 20.30 10.82 13.09
N ILE A 91 20.40 11.84 12.24
CA ILE A 91 19.21 12.60 11.79
C ILE A 91 18.20 11.66 11.14
N SER A 92 17.03 11.56 11.75
CA SER A 92 15.95 10.64 11.36
C SER A 92 15.25 11.01 10.04
N GLY A 93 15.62 12.14 9.44
CA GLY A 93 14.96 12.66 8.23
C GLY A 93 14.83 11.66 7.08
N ILE A 94 15.89 10.89 6.79
CA ILE A 94 15.86 9.89 5.71
C ILE A 94 14.83 8.78 5.97
N CYS A 95 14.45 8.56 7.23
CA CYS A 95 13.47 7.55 7.60
C CYS A 95 12.08 7.87 7.07
N GLY A 96 11.71 9.15 6.93
CA GLY A 96 10.46 9.55 6.28
C GLY A 96 10.37 9.07 4.83
N PHE A 97 11.49 9.13 4.08
CA PHE A 97 11.57 8.59 2.72
C PHE A 97 11.38 7.08 2.69
N VAL A 98 12.07 6.36 3.59
CA VAL A 98 11.99 4.89 3.69
C VAL A 98 10.60 4.45 4.11
N MET A 99 9.99 5.15 5.08
CA MET A 99 8.66 4.82 5.61
C MET A 99 7.58 4.94 4.55
N PHE A 100 7.60 5.99 3.71
CA PHE A 100 6.69 6.08 2.56
C PHE A 100 6.90 4.95 1.55
N THR A 101 8.15 4.58 1.28
CA THR A 101 8.46 3.45 0.38
C THR A 101 7.89 2.14 0.92
N LEU A 102 8.05 1.88 2.22
CA LEU A 102 7.49 0.70 2.88
C LEU A 102 5.96 0.70 2.87
N ALA A 103 5.33 1.84 3.16
CA ALA A 103 3.87 1.98 3.07
C ALA A 103 3.35 1.67 1.67
N MET A 104 4.00 2.19 0.62
CA MET A 104 3.66 1.90 -0.78
C MET A 104 3.88 0.42 -1.14
N LEU A 105 4.96 -0.19 -0.66
CA LEU A 105 5.21 -1.62 -0.85
C LEU A 105 4.12 -2.46 -0.19
N GLY A 106 3.75 -2.14 1.05
CA GLY A 106 2.68 -2.82 1.78
C GLY A 106 1.34 -2.69 1.05
N TYR A 107 0.99 -1.48 0.63
CA TYR A 107 -0.22 -1.23 -0.15
C TYR A 107 -0.27 -2.06 -1.43
N THR A 108 0.81 -2.09 -2.21
CA THR A 108 0.85 -2.82 -3.48
C THR A 108 0.88 -4.34 -3.30
N LYS A 109 1.55 -4.83 -2.26
CA LYS A 109 1.67 -6.28 -1.99
C LYS A 109 0.36 -6.89 -1.52
N LEU A 110 -0.34 -6.25 -0.56
CA LEU A 110 -1.57 -6.78 0.01
C LEU A 110 -2.82 -6.34 -0.78
N GLY A 111 -2.87 -5.10 -1.25
CA GLY A 111 -4.01 -4.56 -1.97
C GLY A 111 -4.14 -5.05 -3.41
N LYS A 112 -3.04 -5.56 -4.00
CA LYS A 112 -2.99 -6.00 -5.41
C LYS A 112 -3.73 -5.03 -6.36
N PRO A 113 -3.45 -3.72 -6.30
CA PRO A 113 -4.18 -2.73 -7.06
C PRO A 113 -4.04 -3.01 -8.55
N GLN A 114 -5.15 -2.90 -9.28
CA GLN A 114 -5.07 -2.89 -10.73
C GLN A 114 -4.31 -1.65 -11.20
N LYS A 115 -3.54 -1.79 -12.28
CA LYS A 115 -2.64 -0.73 -12.82
C LYS A 115 -3.34 0.59 -13.15
N LYS A 116 -4.67 0.63 -13.14
CA LYS A 116 -5.47 1.73 -13.70
C LYS A 116 -5.51 3.00 -12.83
N ASN A 117 -5.35 2.90 -11.50
CA ASN A 117 -5.40 4.07 -10.61
C ASN A 117 -4.33 4.02 -9.51
N PRO A 118 -3.05 4.36 -9.80
CA PRO A 118 -1.99 4.37 -8.80
C PRO A 118 -2.16 5.50 -7.77
N MET A 119 -3.01 6.51 -8.06
CA MET A 119 -3.19 7.69 -7.19
C MET A 119 -3.76 7.35 -5.83
N ILE A 120 -4.72 6.43 -5.74
CA ILE A 120 -5.34 6.04 -4.46
C ILE A 120 -4.28 5.44 -3.52
N GLY A 121 -3.41 4.58 -4.05
CA GLY A 121 -2.30 4.01 -3.27
C GLY A 121 -1.34 5.06 -2.74
N ILE A 122 -1.00 6.06 -3.55
CA ILE A 122 -0.12 7.17 -3.15
C ILE A 122 -0.78 7.98 -2.02
N VAL A 123 -2.07 8.30 -2.14
CA VAL A 123 -2.80 9.05 -1.10
C VAL A 123 -2.83 8.28 0.21
N ILE A 124 -3.20 6.99 0.18
CA ILE A 124 -3.26 6.16 1.39
C ILE A 124 -1.88 6.02 2.02
N ALA A 125 -0.85 5.71 1.23
CA ALA A 125 0.52 5.60 1.72
C ALA A 125 1.01 6.93 2.32
N SER A 126 0.64 8.08 1.74
CA SER A 126 0.99 9.39 2.28
C SER A 126 0.36 9.64 3.64
N VAL A 127 -0.94 9.36 3.79
CA VAL A 127 -1.65 9.53 5.08
C VAL A 127 -1.05 8.60 6.14
N VAL A 128 -0.83 7.33 5.80
CA VAL A 128 -0.19 6.36 6.72
C VAL A 128 1.20 6.83 7.11
N THR A 129 2.00 7.32 6.18
CA THR A 129 3.36 7.81 6.45
C THR A 129 3.34 8.99 7.42
N ILE A 130 2.44 9.98 7.23
CA ILE A 130 2.33 11.15 8.11
C ILE A 130 2.05 10.69 9.56
N VAL A 131 1.08 9.78 9.73
CA VAL A 131 0.74 9.28 11.07
C VAL A 131 1.88 8.46 11.66
N MET A 132 2.50 7.57 10.89
CA MET A 132 3.52 6.66 11.40
C MET A 132 4.85 7.35 11.68
N VAL A 133 5.21 8.40 10.95
CA VAL A 133 6.37 9.24 11.28
C VAL A 133 6.16 9.93 12.62
N PHE A 134 4.98 10.50 12.85
CA PHE A 134 4.67 11.11 14.14
C PHE A 134 4.71 10.10 15.29
N VAL A 135 4.15 8.92 15.11
CA VAL A 135 4.18 7.83 16.12
C VAL A 135 5.62 7.39 16.39
N ALA A 136 6.44 7.25 15.35
CA ALA A 136 7.85 6.84 15.49
C ALA A 136 8.64 7.86 16.29
N GLU A 137 8.48 9.15 16.00
CA GLU A 137 9.13 10.24 16.70
C GLU A 137 8.71 10.29 18.17
N TYR A 138 7.40 10.27 18.41
CA TYR A 138 6.85 10.31 19.77
C TYR A 138 7.36 9.16 20.64
N VAL A 139 7.38 7.94 20.10
CA VAL A 139 7.89 6.76 20.82
C VAL A 139 9.40 6.84 21.04
N SER A 140 10.16 7.36 20.08
CA SER A 140 11.60 7.53 20.20
C SER A 140 11.97 8.55 21.29
N MET A 141 11.26 9.69 21.34
CA MET A 141 11.45 10.68 22.40
C MET A 141 11.04 10.14 23.77
N ALA A 142 9.92 9.43 23.87
CA ALA A 142 9.48 8.83 25.12
C ALA A 142 10.49 7.80 25.65
N TYR A 143 11.14 7.05 24.73
CA TYR A 143 12.21 6.13 25.13
C TYR A 143 13.45 6.89 25.63
N THR A 144 13.84 7.97 24.97
CA THR A 144 14.96 8.81 25.45
C THR A 144 14.66 9.39 26.84
N LEU A 145 13.42 9.84 27.07
CA LEU A 145 12.98 10.29 28.37
C LEU A 145 13.07 9.18 29.42
N TYR A 146 12.60 7.97 29.09
CA TYR A 146 12.71 6.80 29.94
C TYR A 146 14.18 6.51 30.31
N ASP A 147 15.08 6.55 29.32
CA ASP A 147 16.51 6.26 29.51
C ASP A 147 17.16 7.28 30.47
N VAL A 148 16.89 8.58 30.27
CA VAL A 148 17.35 9.67 31.15
C VAL A 148 16.82 9.49 32.56
N LEU A 149 15.54 9.14 32.75
CA LEU A 149 14.95 8.93 34.07
C LEU A 149 15.62 7.74 34.80
N GLN A 150 15.95 6.68 34.06
CA GLN A 150 16.69 5.54 34.64
C GLN A 150 18.11 5.93 35.07
N GLU A 151 18.81 6.76 34.28
CA GLU A 151 20.15 7.25 34.62
C GLU A 151 20.13 8.17 35.85
N GLU A 152 19.06 8.96 36.03
CA GLU A 152 18.86 9.82 37.20
C GLU A 152 18.45 9.06 38.47
N GLY A 153 18.20 7.73 38.36
CA GLY A 153 17.89 6.86 39.49
C GLY A 153 16.40 6.62 39.73
N TYR A 154 15.51 7.04 38.83
CA TYR A 154 14.07 6.74 38.89
C TYR A 154 13.78 5.34 38.32
N THR A 155 14.25 4.30 38.99
CA THR A 155 14.17 2.89 38.52
C THR A 155 12.75 2.32 38.52
N ASP A 156 11.81 2.96 39.22
CA ASP A 156 10.39 2.51 39.27
C ASP A 156 9.56 2.99 38.07
N VAL A 157 10.11 3.86 37.22
CA VAL A 157 9.42 4.40 36.05
C VAL A 157 9.60 3.45 34.86
N GLY A 158 8.51 2.96 34.30
CA GLY A 158 8.52 2.13 33.08
C GLY A 158 8.39 2.95 31.80
N LEU A 159 8.60 2.31 30.64
CA LEU A 159 8.43 2.96 29.35
C LEU A 159 7.00 3.49 29.13
N PHE A 160 5.99 2.78 29.66
CA PHE A 160 4.60 3.23 29.56
C PHE A 160 4.34 4.48 30.40
N ASP A 161 4.98 4.60 31.56
CA ASP A 161 4.89 5.78 32.40
C ASP A 161 5.56 6.98 31.71
N ALA A 162 6.68 6.75 31.02
CA ALA A 162 7.33 7.76 30.20
C ALA A 162 6.44 8.24 29.05
N LEU A 163 5.66 7.35 28.40
CA LEU A 163 4.67 7.72 27.39
C LEU A 163 3.52 8.53 27.96
N GLU A 164 3.09 8.27 29.20
CA GLU A 164 1.99 8.97 29.85
C GLU A 164 2.40 10.41 30.25
N ILE A 165 3.63 10.60 30.70
CA ILE A 165 4.14 11.94 31.09
C ILE A 165 4.65 12.76 29.90
N MET A 166 4.81 12.15 28.71
CA MET A 166 5.30 12.84 27.50
C MET A 166 4.52 14.12 27.15
N PRO A 167 3.17 14.22 27.28
CA PRO A 167 2.45 15.42 26.99
C PRO A 167 2.87 16.61 27.87
N ASP A 168 3.22 16.37 29.13
CA ASP A 168 3.70 17.39 30.04
C ASP A 168 5.10 17.87 29.62
N PHE A 169 5.98 16.95 29.23
CA PHE A 169 7.29 17.26 28.67
C PHE A 169 7.22 18.07 27.39
N LEU A 170 6.25 17.79 26.51
CA LEU A 170 6.01 18.58 25.29
C LEU A 170 5.52 20.01 25.58
N SER A 171 5.17 20.32 26.83
CA SER A 171 4.88 21.70 27.25
C SER A 171 6.15 22.52 27.37
N GLU A 172 7.31 21.90 27.56
CA GLU A 172 8.60 22.58 27.61
C GLU A 172 9.01 23.05 26.20
N PRO A 173 9.38 24.35 26.05
CA PRO A 173 9.68 24.91 24.73
C PRO A 173 10.81 24.21 23.99
N GLU A 174 11.86 23.79 24.70
CA GLU A 174 13.04 23.12 24.12
C GLU A 174 12.67 21.72 23.54
N VAL A 175 11.89 20.95 24.30
CA VAL A 175 11.43 19.61 23.87
C VAL A 175 10.51 19.70 22.66
N LYS A 176 9.61 20.68 22.68
CA LYS A 176 8.70 20.95 21.58
C LYS A 176 9.43 21.40 20.32
N GLU A 177 10.46 22.23 20.44
CA GLU A 177 11.26 22.70 19.32
C GLU A 177 12.02 21.54 18.69
N ALA A 178 12.65 20.66 19.48
CA ALA A 178 13.32 19.47 19.02
C ALA A 178 12.38 18.53 18.26
N LEU A 179 11.19 18.25 18.80
CA LEU A 179 10.16 17.44 18.13
C LEU A 179 9.77 18.04 16.77
N ILE A 180 9.54 19.36 16.72
CA ILE A 180 9.13 20.03 15.48
C ILE A 180 10.25 19.98 14.45
N GLU A 181 11.49 20.16 14.84
CA GLU A 181 12.65 20.13 13.96
C GLU A 181 12.80 18.74 13.30
N ASP A 182 12.77 17.67 14.08
CA ASP A 182 12.88 16.30 13.58
C ASP A 182 11.70 15.91 12.67
N LEU A 183 10.47 16.32 13.04
CA LEU A 183 9.30 16.11 12.19
C LEU A 183 9.41 16.86 10.86
N ILE A 184 9.93 18.09 10.85
CA ILE A 184 10.14 18.85 9.61
C ILE A 184 11.09 18.08 8.68
N TYR A 185 12.24 17.63 9.19
CA TYR A 185 13.16 16.83 8.37
C TYR A 185 12.51 15.57 7.83
N ALA A 186 11.86 14.80 8.67
CA ALA A 186 11.21 13.55 8.25
C ALA A 186 10.11 13.79 7.19
N TYR A 187 9.29 14.84 7.35
CA TYR A 187 8.23 15.16 6.40
C TYR A 187 8.76 15.75 5.08
N VAL A 188 9.84 16.52 5.09
CA VAL A 188 10.48 17.00 3.86
C VAL A 188 10.96 15.82 3.01
N PHE A 189 11.62 14.84 3.61
CA PHE A 189 12.08 13.64 2.89
C PHE A 189 10.90 12.76 2.43
N ALA A 190 9.85 12.62 3.23
CA ALA A 190 8.63 11.93 2.82
C ALA A 190 7.97 12.64 1.63
N ALA A 191 7.85 13.97 1.67
CA ALA A 191 7.28 14.77 0.58
C ALA A 191 8.07 14.65 -0.72
N ALA A 192 9.40 14.60 -0.64
CA ALA A 192 10.26 14.35 -1.80
C ALA A 192 9.94 12.99 -2.47
N ASN A 193 9.78 11.93 -1.67
CA ASN A 193 9.44 10.61 -2.19
C ASN A 193 8.01 10.57 -2.78
N ILE A 194 7.05 11.22 -2.13
CA ILE A 194 5.68 11.37 -2.64
C ILE A 194 5.70 12.08 -4.01
N ALA A 195 6.45 13.17 -4.13
CA ALA A 195 6.59 13.90 -5.39
C ALA A 195 7.17 13.00 -6.51
N ILE A 196 8.25 12.26 -6.24
CA ILE A 196 8.85 11.30 -7.19
C ILE A 196 7.81 10.26 -7.62
N SER A 197 7.03 9.72 -6.68
CA SER A 197 6.00 8.73 -6.94
C SER A 197 4.87 9.28 -7.82
N LEU A 198 4.41 10.51 -7.56
CA LEU A 198 3.41 11.21 -8.38
C LEU A 198 3.90 11.47 -9.80
N PHE A 199 5.15 11.92 -9.96
CA PHE A 199 5.77 12.12 -11.28
C PHE A 199 5.83 10.81 -12.06
N SER A 200 6.26 9.73 -11.42
CA SER A 200 6.34 8.40 -12.02
C SER A 200 4.98 7.86 -12.43
N ALA A 201 3.95 8.09 -11.62
CA ALA A 201 2.57 7.71 -11.92
C ALA A 201 2.02 8.46 -13.13
N ARG A 202 2.25 9.78 -13.22
CA ARG A 202 1.81 10.60 -14.36
C ARG A 202 2.50 10.20 -15.67
N LYS A 203 3.78 9.84 -15.62
CA LYS A 203 4.53 9.40 -16.81
C LYS A 203 4.00 8.08 -17.38
N LYS A 204 3.49 7.19 -16.53
CA LYS A 204 2.91 5.90 -16.95
C LYS A 204 1.47 6.02 -17.45
N ALA A 205 0.80 7.13 -17.20
CA ALA A 205 -0.57 7.40 -17.62
C ALA A 205 -0.67 8.08 -19.00
N LYS A 206 0.45 8.56 -19.53
CA LYS A 206 0.62 9.08 -20.92
C LYS A 206 1.14 7.96 -21.82
#